data_c38e723b6bf19a14d5624c08ab65b5cb
#
_entry.id   c38e723b6bf19a14d5624c08ab65b5cb
#
_cell.length_a   1.000
_cell.length_b   1.000
_cell.length_c   1.000
_cell.angle_alpha   90.00
_cell.angle_beta   90.00
_cell.angle_gamma   90.00
#
_symmetry.space_group_name_H-M   'P 1'
#
loop_
_entity.id
_entity.type
_entity.pdbx_description
1 polymer ?
#
loop_
_entity_poly.entity_id
_entity_poly.type
_entity_poly.pdbx_seq_one_letter_code
_entity_poly.pdbx_strand_id
1 'polypeptide(L)'
;MNTTFNHLINNRALTTFNSIDKERELHPEKNYLFDLAHLGVLDILGEKAIEFLQGQLTCNVQSISDIQIIQGAQCNLKGRILALMDIINWQGIKLVLPKDLMEATIKSLNKTALLSRVALSENNELCVLGFYLQNPKDLVPDTSFFTDNLYGLTYGSQYCCYHLGHGFYIFLAQAEFAKKVSLHFAEKNQLLGSLTWHSLRLAKQQITIYPESRGLFLPHRIDLHQTPYLSFNKGCYKGQEIIARMHYKATIKHQLEIHEIKTKEKIYSGQRLLKESDGTEVGDLVDFSILDNERYLVAISILKGFNEPVLFDGHHELVHLE
;
A
#
# COMPACT_ATOMS: atom_id res chain seq x y z
N MET A 1 -20.94 19.92 5.35
CA MET A 1 -20.24 18.64 5.56
C MET A 1 -20.49 17.80 4.33
N ASN A 2 -19.46 17.38 3.62
CA ASN A 2 -19.65 16.48 2.49
C ASN A 2 -20.15 15.13 3.01
N THR A 3 -21.10 14.54 2.31
CA THR A 3 -21.57 13.18 2.60
C THR A 3 -20.43 12.20 2.36
N THR A 4 -20.07 11.39 3.34
CA THR A 4 -19.03 10.37 3.19
C THR A 4 -19.71 9.04 2.89
N PHE A 5 -19.31 8.40 1.80
CA PHE A 5 -19.73 7.05 1.43
C PHE A 5 -18.62 6.06 1.78
N ASN A 6 -18.99 4.94 2.40
CA ASN A 6 -18.06 3.87 2.76
C ASN A 6 -18.19 2.70 1.79
N HIS A 7 -17.04 2.20 1.35
CA HIS A 7 -16.91 1.06 0.45
C HIS A 7 -15.99 0.03 1.11
N LEU A 8 -16.37 -1.23 1.09
CA LEU A 8 -15.58 -2.30 1.70
C LEU A 8 -14.73 -3.00 0.65
N ILE A 9 -13.41 -2.94 0.83
CA ILE A 9 -12.47 -3.81 0.14
C ILE A 9 -12.02 -4.87 1.16
N ASN A 10 -12.46 -6.10 0.98
CA ASN A 10 -12.49 -7.08 2.06
C ASN A 10 -13.27 -6.52 3.28
N ASN A 11 -12.63 -6.34 4.44
CA ASN A 11 -13.23 -5.68 5.61
C ASN A 11 -12.67 -4.27 5.85
N ARG A 12 -11.80 -3.75 4.98
CA ARG A 12 -11.28 -2.38 5.08
C ARG A 12 -12.26 -1.40 4.50
N ALA A 13 -12.71 -0.44 5.31
CA ALA A 13 -13.53 0.67 4.84
C ALA A 13 -12.65 1.71 4.13
N LEU A 14 -12.92 1.93 2.85
CA LEU A 14 -12.40 3.05 2.06
C LEU A 14 -13.55 4.00 1.75
N THR A 15 -13.23 5.27 1.55
CA THR A 15 -14.24 6.34 1.45
C THR A 15 -14.26 6.99 0.08
N THR A 16 -15.43 7.55 -0.28
CA THR A 16 -15.58 8.61 -1.28
C THR A 16 -16.42 9.75 -0.70
N PHE A 17 -16.23 10.96 -1.19
CA PHE A 17 -17.01 12.14 -0.81
C PHE A 17 -18.08 12.50 -1.86
N ASN A 18 -18.03 11.82 -3.02
CA ASN A 18 -19.00 11.89 -4.10
C ASN A 18 -19.35 10.45 -4.55
N SER A 19 -20.18 10.30 -5.59
CA SER A 19 -20.34 9.00 -6.26
C SER A 19 -19.00 8.52 -6.82
N ILE A 20 -18.81 7.20 -6.90
CA ILE A 20 -17.59 6.58 -7.44
C ILE A 20 -17.28 7.13 -8.85
N ASP A 21 -18.29 7.19 -9.72
CA ASP A 21 -18.13 7.70 -11.09
C ASP A 21 -17.56 9.11 -11.12
N LYS A 22 -18.10 10.00 -10.28
CA LYS A 22 -17.63 11.38 -10.20
C LYS A 22 -16.22 11.50 -9.66
N GLU A 23 -15.83 10.69 -8.70
CA GLU A 23 -14.46 10.70 -8.15
C GLU A 23 -13.43 10.07 -9.09
N ARG A 24 -13.86 9.22 -10.02
CA ARG A 24 -12.98 8.65 -11.06
C ARG A 24 -12.73 9.60 -12.24
N GLU A 25 -13.59 10.58 -12.45
CA GLU A 25 -13.44 11.59 -13.50
C GLU A 25 -12.40 12.67 -13.09
N LEU A 26 -11.12 12.27 -12.99
CA LEU A 26 -10.05 13.21 -12.68
C LEU A 26 -9.73 14.09 -13.89
N HIS A 27 -9.74 15.40 -13.66
CA HIS A 27 -9.34 16.36 -14.69
C HIS A 27 -7.82 16.45 -14.75
N PRO A 28 -7.16 16.27 -15.91
CA PRO A 28 -5.70 16.21 -16.02
C PRO A 28 -4.98 17.51 -15.63
N GLU A 29 -5.68 18.64 -15.68
CA GLU A 29 -5.14 19.95 -15.29
C GLU A 29 -5.30 20.26 -13.79
N LYS A 30 -5.85 19.33 -13.00
CA LYS A 30 -6.07 19.51 -11.57
C LYS A 30 -5.25 18.54 -10.74
N ASN A 31 -4.87 19.02 -9.57
CA ASN A 31 -4.27 18.20 -8.52
C ASN A 31 -5.35 17.79 -7.52
N TYR A 32 -5.13 16.69 -6.81
CA TYR A 32 -6.10 16.16 -5.87
C TYR A 32 -5.46 15.77 -4.55
N LEU A 33 -6.12 16.13 -3.46
CA LEU A 33 -5.81 15.68 -2.12
C LEU A 33 -6.75 14.54 -1.74
N PHE A 34 -6.25 13.56 -0.98
CA PHE A 34 -7.02 12.38 -0.58
C PHE A 34 -6.96 12.21 0.94
N ASP A 35 -8.11 11.93 1.55
CA ASP A 35 -8.16 11.51 2.94
C ASP A 35 -7.78 10.03 3.06
N LEU A 36 -6.66 9.74 3.70
CA LEU A 36 -6.16 8.38 3.92
C LEU A 36 -6.32 7.93 5.38
N ALA A 37 -7.46 8.23 5.98
CA ALA A 37 -7.75 7.91 7.38
C ALA A 37 -7.64 6.41 7.71
N HIS A 38 -7.65 5.52 6.72
CA HIS A 38 -7.40 4.07 6.87
C HIS A 38 -5.92 3.71 7.10
N LEU A 39 -4.98 4.63 6.85
CA LEU A 39 -3.57 4.48 7.19
C LEU A 39 -3.29 5.02 8.59
N GLY A 40 -2.34 4.40 9.26
CA GLY A 40 -1.87 4.80 10.58
C GLY A 40 -0.35 4.94 10.62
N VAL A 41 0.13 5.57 11.67
CA VAL A 41 1.54 5.80 11.94
C VAL A 41 1.94 5.07 13.21
N LEU A 42 3.04 4.32 13.15
CA LEU A 42 3.64 3.62 14.28
C LEU A 42 5.02 4.21 14.57
N ASP A 43 5.20 4.81 15.72
CA ASP A 43 6.50 5.28 16.20
C ASP A 43 7.34 4.10 16.70
N ILE A 44 8.61 4.09 16.31
CA ILE A 44 9.60 3.10 16.73
C ILE A 44 10.62 3.83 17.63
N LEU A 45 10.47 3.65 18.92
CA LEU A 45 11.17 4.42 19.94
C LEU A 45 12.37 3.64 20.49
N GLY A 46 13.53 4.29 20.60
CA GLY A 46 14.75 3.73 21.18
C GLY A 46 15.95 3.89 20.24
N GLU A 47 17.14 3.96 20.81
CA GLU A 47 18.41 4.15 20.07
C GLU A 47 18.70 3.04 19.06
N LYS A 48 18.19 1.83 19.30
CA LYS A 48 18.36 0.66 18.43
C LYS A 48 17.24 0.45 17.42
N ALA A 49 16.38 1.44 17.18
CA ALA A 49 15.22 1.32 16.29
C ALA A 49 15.63 0.85 14.87
N ILE A 50 16.67 1.44 14.28
CA ILE A 50 17.16 1.08 12.94
C ILE A 50 17.74 -0.35 12.93
N GLU A 51 18.56 -0.71 13.91
CA GLU A 51 19.15 -2.05 14.04
C GLU A 51 18.05 -3.13 14.22
N PHE A 52 17.07 -2.82 15.07
CA PHE A 52 15.91 -3.69 15.29
C PHE A 52 15.12 -3.92 14.00
N LEU A 53 14.72 -2.84 13.30
CA LEU A 53 13.97 -2.95 12.05
C LEU A 53 14.77 -3.63 10.95
N GLN A 54 16.09 -3.46 10.91
CA GLN A 54 16.99 -4.14 9.98
C GLN A 54 16.84 -5.66 10.05
N GLY A 55 16.63 -6.22 11.24
CA GLY A 55 16.39 -7.66 11.44
C GLY A 55 14.94 -8.10 11.23
N GLN A 56 13.97 -7.20 11.11
CA GLN A 56 12.55 -7.51 11.00
C GLN A 56 11.97 -7.31 9.58
N LEU A 57 12.53 -6.39 8.81
CA LEU A 57 12.00 -5.98 7.50
C LEU A 57 12.89 -6.45 6.35
N THR A 58 12.31 -6.56 5.17
CA THR A 58 12.97 -7.05 3.96
C THR A 58 13.88 -6.02 3.27
N CYS A 59 13.66 -4.72 3.50
CA CYS A 59 14.44 -3.61 2.96
C CYS A 59 15.71 -3.34 3.77
N ASN A 60 16.65 -2.59 3.20
CA ASN A 60 17.84 -2.15 3.92
C ASN A 60 17.53 -0.89 4.76
N VAL A 61 17.10 -1.08 6.00
CA VAL A 61 16.72 0.04 6.89
C VAL A 61 17.91 0.93 7.27
N GLN A 62 19.14 0.44 7.16
CA GLN A 62 20.34 1.25 7.44
C GLN A 62 20.57 2.37 6.41
N SER A 63 19.92 2.32 5.25
CA SER A 63 20.00 3.39 4.25
C SER A 63 19.00 4.53 4.46
N ILE A 64 18.19 4.48 5.54
CA ILE A 64 17.24 5.55 5.85
C ILE A 64 17.97 6.87 6.17
N SER A 65 17.40 7.97 5.71
CA SER A 65 17.92 9.31 6.01
C SER A 65 16.77 10.28 6.30
N ASP A 66 17.10 11.51 6.63
CA ASP A 66 16.13 12.60 6.83
C ASP A 66 15.62 13.22 5.53
N ILE A 67 16.17 12.81 4.38
CA ILE A 67 15.77 13.28 3.05
C ILE A 67 15.22 12.17 2.15
N GLN A 68 15.14 10.93 2.64
CA GLN A 68 14.69 9.80 1.85
C GLN A 68 14.00 8.75 2.72
N ILE A 69 12.82 8.30 2.28
CA ILE A 69 12.09 7.17 2.87
C ILE A 69 12.58 5.85 2.30
N ILE A 70 12.18 4.76 2.95
CA ILE A 70 12.38 3.40 2.47
C ILE A 70 11.05 2.66 2.51
N GLN A 71 10.78 1.82 1.50
CA GLN A 71 9.67 0.89 1.52
C GLN A 71 10.13 -0.48 1.97
N GLY A 72 9.32 -1.17 2.78
CA GLY A 72 9.68 -2.49 3.30
C GLY A 72 8.48 -3.38 3.56
N ALA A 73 8.75 -4.69 3.59
CA ALA A 73 7.76 -5.68 3.95
C ALA A 73 8.15 -6.37 5.28
N GLN A 74 7.15 -6.60 6.13
CA GLN A 74 7.29 -7.54 7.23
C GLN A 74 6.90 -8.92 6.74
N CYS A 75 7.74 -9.94 6.98
CA CYS A 75 7.45 -11.32 6.60
C CYS A 75 7.41 -12.26 7.82
N ASN A 76 6.75 -13.41 7.67
CA ASN A 76 6.85 -14.51 8.61
C ASN A 76 8.09 -15.38 8.32
N LEU A 77 8.35 -16.40 9.15
CA LEU A 77 9.49 -17.31 8.97
C LEU A 77 9.44 -18.12 7.66
N LYS A 78 8.25 -18.25 7.05
CA LYS A 78 8.07 -18.89 5.73
C LYS A 78 8.23 -17.89 4.57
N GLY A 79 8.74 -16.68 4.83
CA GLY A 79 8.94 -15.64 3.82
C GLY A 79 7.66 -15.01 3.28
N ARG A 80 6.49 -15.29 3.88
CA ARG A 80 5.21 -14.75 3.42
C ARG A 80 4.95 -13.38 4.04
N ILE A 81 4.42 -12.46 3.23
CA ILE A 81 4.19 -11.05 3.59
C ILE A 81 3.10 -10.95 4.65
N LEU A 82 3.39 -10.20 5.71
CA LEU A 82 2.45 -9.86 6.78
C LEU A 82 1.92 -8.44 6.68
N ALA A 83 2.76 -7.51 6.25
CA ALA A 83 2.40 -6.10 6.00
C ALA A 83 3.41 -5.47 5.05
N LEU A 84 2.96 -4.48 4.29
CA LEU A 84 3.77 -3.54 3.54
C LEU A 84 3.74 -2.20 4.25
N MET A 85 4.86 -1.45 4.28
CA MET A 85 4.96 -0.19 5.00
C MET A 85 6.01 0.74 4.41
N ASP A 86 5.80 2.02 4.61
CA ASP A 86 6.81 3.05 4.37
C ASP A 86 7.53 3.34 5.69
N ILE A 87 8.86 3.44 5.66
CA ILE A 87 9.72 3.73 6.79
C ILE A 87 10.28 5.13 6.62
N ILE A 88 10.06 5.98 7.62
CA ILE A 88 10.35 7.42 7.58
C ILE A 88 11.19 7.80 8.78
N ASN A 89 12.20 8.65 8.55
CA ASN A 89 12.96 9.31 9.61
C ASN A 89 12.59 10.80 9.68
N TRP A 90 11.51 11.08 10.39
CA TRP A 90 11.05 12.44 10.70
C TRP A 90 10.60 12.51 12.13
N GLN A 91 11.28 13.33 12.94
CA GLN A 91 11.07 13.37 14.39
C GLN A 91 11.10 11.94 15.02
N GLY A 92 12.12 11.16 14.61
CA GLY A 92 12.26 9.74 14.96
C GLY A 92 11.72 8.80 13.87
N ILE A 93 11.98 7.52 14.06
CA ILE A 93 11.60 6.48 13.10
C ILE A 93 10.10 6.17 13.18
N LYS A 94 9.44 6.18 12.03
CA LYS A 94 8.00 5.90 11.90
C LYS A 94 7.75 4.89 10.81
N LEU A 95 6.71 4.07 11.00
CA LEU A 95 6.17 3.18 9.97
C LEU A 95 4.77 3.67 9.60
N VAL A 96 4.49 3.78 8.31
CA VAL A 96 3.15 4.07 7.79
C VAL A 96 2.59 2.79 7.18
N LEU A 97 1.44 2.34 7.68
CA LEU A 97 0.79 1.09 7.25
C LEU A 97 -0.72 1.16 7.50
N PRO A 98 -1.51 0.24 6.90
CA PRO A 98 -2.94 0.16 7.18
C PRO A 98 -3.26 -0.08 8.65
N LYS A 99 -4.25 0.66 9.18
CA LYS A 99 -4.69 0.57 10.60
C LYS A 99 -5.20 -0.82 10.97
N ASP A 100 -5.87 -1.50 10.06
CA ASP A 100 -6.38 -2.87 10.28
C ASP A 100 -5.27 -3.94 10.37
N LEU A 101 -4.04 -3.60 10.00
CA LEU A 101 -2.85 -4.43 10.21
C LEU A 101 -2.00 -3.99 11.41
N MET A 102 -2.31 -2.85 12.04
CA MET A 102 -1.47 -2.21 13.08
C MET A 102 -1.27 -3.11 14.29
N GLU A 103 -2.35 -3.58 14.91
CA GLU A 103 -2.31 -4.45 16.09
C GLU A 103 -1.51 -5.74 15.83
N ALA A 104 -1.79 -6.39 14.69
CA ALA A 104 -1.11 -7.63 14.31
C ALA A 104 0.38 -7.42 14.02
N THR A 105 0.75 -6.24 13.48
CA THR A 105 2.13 -5.83 13.22
C THR A 105 2.86 -5.56 14.52
N ILE A 106 2.29 -4.77 15.44
CA ILE A 106 2.82 -4.51 16.78
C ILE A 106 3.03 -5.82 17.54
N LYS A 107 2.03 -6.69 17.58
CA LYS A 107 2.13 -8.00 18.26
C LYS A 107 3.25 -8.87 17.69
N SER A 108 3.46 -8.82 16.37
CA SER A 108 4.52 -9.57 15.72
C SER A 108 5.92 -9.01 16.00
N LEU A 109 6.07 -7.67 16.04
CA LEU A 109 7.32 -6.98 16.29
C LEU A 109 7.70 -7.00 17.78
N ASN A 110 6.74 -6.87 18.69
CA ASN A 110 6.98 -6.84 20.15
C ASN A 110 7.70 -8.10 20.68
N LYS A 111 7.58 -9.24 19.98
CA LYS A 111 8.31 -10.47 20.38
C LYS A 111 9.83 -10.29 20.46
N THR A 112 10.37 -9.35 19.68
CA THR A 112 11.82 -9.07 19.62
C THR A 112 12.17 -7.64 20.01
N ALA A 113 11.21 -6.70 19.98
CA ALA A 113 11.42 -5.30 20.31
C ALA A 113 11.94 -5.10 21.74
N LEU A 114 11.33 -5.78 22.72
CA LEU A 114 11.75 -5.74 24.12
C LEU A 114 13.22 -6.16 24.33
N LEU A 115 13.67 -7.19 23.61
CA LEU A 115 15.07 -7.65 23.67
C LEU A 115 16.03 -6.61 23.08
N SER A 116 15.56 -5.81 22.14
CA SER A 116 16.31 -4.74 21.48
C SER A 116 16.19 -3.39 22.20
N ARG A 117 15.45 -3.31 23.30
CA ARG A 117 15.15 -2.06 24.04
C ARG A 117 14.47 -1.03 23.12
N VAL A 118 13.54 -1.51 22.30
CA VAL A 118 12.73 -0.69 21.40
C VAL A 118 11.27 -0.76 21.86
N ALA A 119 10.60 0.39 21.90
CA ALA A 119 9.17 0.49 22.15
C ALA A 119 8.41 0.83 20.86
N LEU A 120 7.21 0.32 20.74
CA LEU A 120 6.31 0.54 19.62
C LEU A 120 5.08 1.28 20.14
N SER A 121 4.75 2.43 19.54
CA SER A 121 3.63 3.28 19.96
C SER A 121 2.84 3.77 18.75
N GLU A 122 1.54 3.52 18.72
CA GLU A 122 0.68 4.14 17.72
C GLU A 122 0.66 5.65 17.91
N ASN A 123 0.85 6.38 16.81
CA ASN A 123 0.80 7.84 16.79
C ASN A 123 -0.57 8.29 16.28
N ASN A 124 -1.41 8.76 17.20
CA ASN A 124 -2.75 9.25 16.90
C ASN A 124 -2.82 10.76 16.66
N GLU A 125 -1.69 11.48 16.74
CA GLU A 125 -1.61 12.92 16.54
C GLU A 125 -1.41 13.28 15.06
N LEU A 126 -0.91 12.31 14.28
CA LEU A 126 -0.63 12.50 12.86
C LEU A 126 -1.77 11.97 11.99
N CYS A 127 -2.17 12.80 11.03
CA CYS A 127 -3.06 12.44 9.93
C CYS A 127 -2.24 12.03 8.71
N VAL A 128 -2.74 11.07 7.94
CA VAL A 128 -2.15 10.65 6.66
C VAL A 128 -3.04 11.17 5.53
N LEU A 129 -2.45 11.93 4.62
CA LEU A 129 -3.11 12.43 3.41
C LEU A 129 -2.33 11.94 2.18
N GLY A 130 -3.05 11.65 1.10
CA GLY A 130 -2.47 11.43 -0.21
C GLY A 130 -2.54 12.70 -1.06
N PHE A 131 -1.59 12.90 -1.96
CA PHE A 131 -1.66 13.98 -2.93
C PHE A 131 -1.23 13.47 -4.30
N TYR A 132 -2.02 13.78 -5.31
CA TYR A 132 -1.74 13.44 -6.69
C TYR A 132 -1.43 14.72 -7.48
N LEU A 133 -0.16 14.91 -7.79
CA LEU A 133 0.37 16.02 -8.58
C LEU A 133 0.30 15.68 -10.06
N GLN A 134 -0.58 16.33 -10.81
CA GLN A 134 -0.71 16.23 -12.27
C GLN A 134 -0.24 17.51 -12.98
N ASN A 135 -0.54 18.65 -12.39
CA ASN A 135 -0.21 19.95 -12.95
C ASN A 135 0.47 20.85 -11.91
N PRO A 136 1.77 21.14 -12.05
CA PRO A 136 2.49 22.01 -11.10
C PRO A 136 1.97 23.45 -11.01
N LYS A 137 1.10 23.88 -11.96
CA LYS A 137 0.50 25.23 -11.98
C LYS A 137 -0.85 25.31 -11.28
N ASP A 138 -1.45 24.16 -10.95
CA ASP A 138 -2.72 24.11 -10.23
C ASP A 138 -2.49 24.17 -8.71
N LEU A 139 -3.58 24.07 -7.94
CA LEU A 139 -3.59 24.09 -6.50
C LEU A 139 -2.62 23.08 -5.90
N VAL A 140 -1.70 23.56 -5.10
CA VAL A 140 -0.77 22.75 -4.30
C VAL A 140 -0.83 23.21 -2.85
N PRO A 141 -0.56 22.31 -1.87
CA PRO A 141 -0.54 22.70 -0.45
C PRO A 141 0.51 23.79 -0.17
N ASP A 142 1.70 23.62 -0.71
CA ASP A 142 2.83 24.55 -0.75
C ASP A 142 3.89 23.99 -1.69
N THR A 143 4.52 24.83 -2.52
CA THR A 143 5.55 24.39 -3.50
C THR A 143 6.81 23.84 -2.85
N SER A 144 7.12 24.24 -1.61
CA SER A 144 8.27 23.73 -0.85
C SER A 144 8.12 22.29 -0.37
N PHE A 145 6.91 21.71 -0.47
CA PHE A 145 6.62 20.34 -0.01
C PHE A 145 7.08 19.26 -0.98
N PHE A 146 7.31 19.59 -2.25
CA PHE A 146 7.54 18.60 -3.27
C PHE A 146 9.02 18.45 -3.61
N THR A 147 9.41 17.21 -3.82
CA THR A 147 10.70 16.83 -4.37
C THR A 147 10.47 15.94 -5.57
N ASP A 148 11.25 16.13 -6.63
CA ASP A 148 11.21 15.28 -7.82
C ASP A 148 11.95 13.95 -7.61
N ASN A 149 12.74 13.84 -6.53
CA ASN A 149 13.45 12.62 -6.21
C ASN A 149 12.47 11.53 -5.79
N LEU A 150 12.48 10.39 -6.46
CA LEU A 150 11.72 9.22 -6.07
C LEU A 150 12.13 8.79 -4.65
N TYR A 151 11.13 8.57 -3.80
CA TYR A 151 11.29 8.32 -2.35
C TYR A 151 11.94 9.47 -1.56
N GLY A 152 12.12 10.63 -2.18
CA GLY A 152 12.58 11.82 -1.48
C GLY A 152 11.59 12.28 -0.41
N LEU A 153 12.12 12.81 0.69
CA LEU A 153 11.39 13.32 1.84
C LEU A 153 11.71 14.80 2.03
N THR A 154 10.67 15.60 2.21
CA THR A 154 10.72 16.99 2.65
C THR A 154 9.93 17.15 3.93
N TYR A 155 10.26 18.08 4.79
CA TYR A 155 9.55 18.27 6.04
C TYR A 155 9.65 19.68 6.62
N GLY A 156 8.67 19.98 7.44
CA GLY A 156 8.63 21.12 8.36
C GLY A 156 8.39 20.66 9.80
N SER A 157 8.05 21.60 10.67
CA SER A 157 7.76 21.29 12.08
C SER A 157 6.42 20.54 12.27
N GLN A 158 5.45 20.76 11.38
CA GLN A 158 4.09 20.23 11.51
C GLN A 158 3.75 19.14 10.50
N TYR A 159 4.63 18.85 9.55
CA TYR A 159 4.37 17.87 8.48
C TYR A 159 5.67 17.28 7.92
N CYS A 160 5.57 16.14 7.29
CA CYS A 160 6.51 15.68 6.28
C CYS A 160 5.76 15.21 5.04
N CYS A 161 6.42 15.31 3.89
CA CYS A 161 5.89 14.91 2.59
C CYS A 161 6.93 14.05 1.86
N TYR A 162 6.50 12.93 1.26
CA TYR A 162 7.40 12.08 0.49
C TYR A 162 6.80 11.59 -0.82
N HIS A 163 7.68 11.41 -1.81
CA HIS A 163 7.32 11.06 -3.17
C HIS A 163 7.33 9.54 -3.39
N LEU A 164 6.23 9.01 -3.94
CA LEU A 164 6.07 7.57 -4.24
C LEU A 164 6.15 7.24 -5.74
N GLY A 165 6.54 8.20 -6.56
CA GLY A 165 6.55 8.07 -8.03
C GLY A 165 5.20 8.37 -8.68
N HIS A 166 5.19 8.54 -10.00
CA HIS A 166 3.99 8.79 -10.81
C HIS A 166 3.14 9.98 -10.34
N GLY A 167 3.75 10.98 -9.70
CA GLY A 167 3.03 12.13 -9.13
C GLY A 167 2.32 11.87 -7.80
N PHE A 168 2.51 10.69 -7.18
CA PHE A 168 1.93 10.37 -5.88
C PHE A 168 2.83 10.81 -4.73
N TYR A 169 2.25 11.52 -3.79
CA TYR A 169 2.88 11.96 -2.55
C TYR A 169 2.05 11.56 -1.35
N ILE A 170 2.71 11.30 -0.24
CA ILE A 170 2.06 11.14 1.08
C ILE A 170 2.48 12.29 1.99
N PHE A 171 1.52 12.82 2.70
CA PHE A 171 1.74 13.76 3.81
C PHE A 171 1.45 13.07 5.13
N LEU A 172 2.38 13.16 6.06
CA LEU A 172 2.09 12.99 7.49
C LEU A 172 2.03 14.38 8.09
N ALA A 173 0.92 14.73 8.71
CA ALA A 173 0.69 16.08 9.17
C ALA A 173 -0.03 16.09 10.52
N GLN A 174 0.30 17.06 11.38
CA GLN A 174 -0.47 17.34 12.59
C GLN A 174 -1.92 17.71 12.22
N ALA A 175 -2.87 17.35 13.08
CA ALA A 175 -4.30 17.43 12.81
C ALA A 175 -4.78 18.82 12.34
N GLU A 176 -4.28 19.90 12.97
CA GLU A 176 -4.66 21.27 12.57
C GLU A 176 -4.16 21.64 11.18
N PHE A 177 -2.93 21.27 10.85
CA PHE A 177 -2.35 21.50 9.51
C PHE A 177 -3.11 20.67 8.45
N ALA A 178 -3.34 19.39 8.71
CA ALA A 178 -4.10 18.51 7.82
C ALA A 178 -5.50 19.06 7.56
N LYS A 179 -6.21 19.52 8.59
CA LYS A 179 -7.54 20.13 8.47
C LYS A 179 -7.53 21.38 7.61
N LYS A 180 -6.56 22.28 7.80
CA LYS A 180 -6.43 23.51 7.01
C LYS A 180 -6.24 23.21 5.52
N VAL A 181 -5.34 22.30 5.20
CA VAL A 181 -5.05 21.89 3.82
C VAL A 181 -6.29 21.22 3.21
N SER A 182 -6.91 20.28 3.92
CA SER A 182 -8.10 19.55 3.44
C SER A 182 -9.28 20.50 3.16
N LEU A 183 -9.53 21.50 4.00
CA LEU A 183 -10.58 22.48 3.77
C LEU A 183 -10.36 23.27 2.47
N HIS A 184 -9.12 23.70 2.21
CA HIS A 184 -8.77 24.43 1.02
C HIS A 184 -9.01 23.63 -0.27
N PHE A 185 -8.65 22.33 -0.27
CA PHE A 185 -8.94 21.44 -1.40
C PHE A 185 -10.43 21.09 -1.53
N ALA A 186 -11.15 20.98 -0.41
CA ALA A 186 -12.59 20.73 -0.41
C ALA A 186 -13.38 21.88 -1.05
N GLU A 187 -13.01 23.13 -0.76
CA GLU A 187 -13.61 24.33 -1.37
C GLU A 187 -13.47 24.38 -2.89
N LYS A 188 -12.45 23.73 -3.44
CA LYS A 188 -12.17 23.64 -4.88
C LYS A 188 -12.70 22.35 -5.51
N ASN A 189 -13.39 21.49 -4.75
CA ASN A 189 -13.81 20.15 -5.17
C ASN A 189 -12.61 19.27 -5.65
N GLN A 190 -11.47 19.41 -4.97
CA GLN A 190 -10.23 18.65 -5.23
C GLN A 190 -9.82 17.79 -4.03
N LEU A 191 -10.68 17.67 -3.00
CA LEU A 191 -10.53 16.69 -1.91
C LEU A 191 -11.36 15.46 -2.24
N LEU A 192 -10.71 14.29 -2.31
CA LEU A 192 -11.29 13.00 -2.67
C LEU A 192 -11.09 11.97 -1.56
N GLY A 193 -11.81 10.86 -1.67
CA GLY A 193 -11.74 9.78 -0.70
C GLY A 193 -10.63 8.76 -0.99
N SER A 194 -10.42 7.87 -0.03
CA SER A 194 -9.36 6.85 -0.08
C SER A 194 -9.60 5.75 -1.12
N LEU A 195 -10.84 5.50 -1.55
CA LEU A 195 -11.12 4.51 -2.60
C LEU A 195 -10.51 4.94 -3.93
N THR A 196 -10.65 6.22 -4.29
CA THR A 196 -10.08 6.77 -5.52
C THR A 196 -8.54 6.71 -5.50
N TRP A 197 -7.92 7.07 -4.37
CA TRP A 197 -6.48 6.90 -4.16
C TRP A 197 -6.05 5.45 -4.37
N HIS A 198 -6.78 4.52 -3.75
CA HIS A 198 -6.49 3.09 -3.88
C HIS A 198 -6.57 2.62 -5.33
N SER A 199 -7.64 3.00 -6.07
CA SER A 199 -7.79 2.66 -7.49
C SER A 199 -6.63 3.18 -8.34
N LEU A 200 -6.23 4.44 -8.15
CA LEU A 200 -5.12 5.06 -8.89
C LEU A 200 -3.77 4.35 -8.62
N ARG A 201 -3.53 3.99 -7.36
CA ARG A 201 -2.31 3.27 -6.94
C ARG A 201 -2.29 1.85 -7.48
N LEU A 202 -3.43 1.16 -7.41
CA LEU A 202 -3.58 -0.20 -7.92
C LEU A 202 -3.33 -0.26 -9.43
N ALA A 203 -3.83 0.70 -10.20
CA ALA A 203 -3.56 0.84 -11.65
C ALA A 203 -2.04 1.02 -11.97
N LYS A 204 -1.22 1.37 -10.96
CA LYS A 204 0.25 1.43 -11.05
C LYS A 204 0.93 0.25 -10.36
N GLN A 205 0.24 -0.87 -10.21
CA GLN A 205 0.73 -2.10 -9.55
C GLN A 205 1.17 -1.90 -8.09
N GLN A 206 0.68 -0.84 -7.45
CA GLN A 206 0.98 -0.56 -6.04
C GLN A 206 -0.12 -1.14 -5.17
N ILE A 207 0.05 -2.40 -4.84
CA ILE A 207 -0.89 -3.21 -4.06
C ILE A 207 -0.80 -2.95 -2.57
N THR A 208 -1.83 -3.38 -1.83
CA THR A 208 -1.83 -3.45 -0.36
C THR A 208 -2.11 -4.87 0.13
N ILE A 209 -1.81 -5.11 1.41
CA ILE A 209 -2.13 -6.37 2.10
C ILE A 209 -3.31 -6.11 3.04
N TYR A 210 -4.17 -7.08 3.18
CA TYR A 210 -5.33 -7.07 4.07
C TYR A 210 -5.18 -8.10 5.19
N PRO A 211 -5.91 -7.98 6.31
CA PRO A 211 -5.94 -9.01 7.33
C PRO A 211 -6.24 -10.41 6.77
N GLU A 212 -7.13 -10.49 5.79
CA GLU A 212 -7.56 -11.73 5.12
C GLU A 212 -6.44 -12.35 4.26
N SER A 213 -5.62 -11.53 3.62
CA SER A 213 -4.50 -11.99 2.77
C SER A 213 -3.15 -12.01 3.49
N ARG A 214 -3.13 -11.65 4.77
CA ARG A 214 -1.91 -11.62 5.60
C ARG A 214 -1.27 -12.99 5.74
N GLY A 215 -0.05 -13.12 5.24
CA GLY A 215 0.69 -14.39 5.28
C GLY A 215 0.35 -15.37 4.15
N LEU A 216 -0.35 -14.95 3.11
CA LEU A 216 -0.66 -15.78 1.95
C LEU A 216 0.43 -15.70 0.87
N PHE A 217 0.91 -14.50 0.54
CA PHE A 217 1.78 -14.28 -0.62
C PHE A 217 3.26 -14.31 -0.28
N LEU A 218 4.06 -14.94 -1.13
CA LEU A 218 5.50 -14.73 -1.19
C LEU A 218 5.78 -13.46 -2.01
N PRO A 219 6.80 -12.65 -1.67
CA PRO A 219 7.13 -11.43 -2.42
C PRO A 219 7.31 -11.64 -3.93
N HIS A 220 7.89 -12.77 -4.33
CA HIS A 220 8.11 -13.09 -5.74
C HIS A 220 6.84 -13.41 -6.53
N ARG A 221 5.75 -13.81 -5.86
CA ARG A 221 4.47 -14.08 -6.53
C ARG A 221 3.73 -12.79 -6.95
N ILE A 222 4.12 -11.68 -6.37
CA ILE A 222 3.49 -10.36 -6.58
C ILE A 222 4.53 -9.31 -6.99
N ASP A 223 5.59 -9.76 -7.62
CA ASP A 223 6.68 -8.97 -8.21
C ASP A 223 7.37 -7.96 -7.29
N LEU A 224 7.19 -8.05 -5.97
CA LEU A 224 7.87 -7.18 -5.00
C LEU A 224 9.40 -7.30 -5.03
N HIS A 225 9.95 -8.40 -5.57
CA HIS A 225 11.39 -8.59 -5.74
C HIS A 225 12.00 -7.65 -6.79
N GLN A 226 11.18 -7.00 -7.61
CA GLN A 226 11.57 -5.99 -8.60
C GLN A 226 11.43 -4.56 -8.07
N THR A 227 11.09 -4.40 -6.81
CA THR A 227 10.78 -3.11 -6.17
C THR A 227 11.70 -2.86 -4.98
N PRO A 228 11.79 -1.61 -4.46
CA PRO A 228 12.56 -1.29 -3.27
C PRO A 228 12.12 -1.98 -1.96
N TYR A 229 10.96 -2.63 -1.96
CA TYR A 229 10.49 -3.39 -0.80
C TYR A 229 11.45 -4.51 -0.37
N LEU A 230 12.25 -5.06 -1.28
CA LEU A 230 13.22 -6.11 -1.00
C LEU A 230 14.65 -5.66 -1.27
N SER A 231 15.54 -5.92 -0.31
CA SER A 231 16.97 -5.80 -0.51
C SER A 231 17.64 -7.18 -0.36
N PHE A 232 18.41 -7.57 -1.36
CA PHE A 232 19.21 -8.81 -1.32
C PHE A 232 20.64 -8.58 -0.84
N ASN A 233 21.05 -7.31 -0.71
CA ASN A 233 22.39 -6.87 -0.28
C ASN A 233 22.33 -6.29 1.14
N LYS A 234 21.69 -6.99 2.07
CA LYS A 234 21.58 -6.60 3.48
C LYS A 234 21.87 -7.77 4.41
N GLY A 235 22.04 -7.49 5.71
CA GLY A 235 22.18 -8.52 6.75
C GLY A 235 20.91 -9.35 6.93
N CYS A 236 20.98 -10.36 7.82
CA CYS A 236 19.89 -11.29 8.07
C CYS A 236 18.61 -10.60 8.54
N TYR A 237 17.47 -11.10 8.08
CA TYR A 237 16.15 -10.69 8.53
C TYR A 237 15.17 -11.86 8.55
N LYS A 238 14.06 -11.69 9.24
CA LYS A 238 13.04 -12.71 9.42
C LYS A 238 12.42 -13.15 8.09
N GLY A 239 12.51 -14.45 7.77
CA GLY A 239 11.99 -15.04 6.54
C GLY A 239 12.96 -15.01 5.34
N GLN A 240 14.16 -14.46 5.51
CA GLN A 240 15.17 -14.31 4.45
C GLN A 240 15.50 -15.61 3.72
N GLU A 241 15.62 -16.73 4.44
CA GLU A 241 16.04 -18.01 3.84
C GLU A 241 15.15 -18.41 2.64
N ILE A 242 13.83 -18.33 2.83
CA ILE A 242 12.87 -18.68 1.77
C ILE A 242 12.91 -17.65 0.64
N ILE A 243 12.96 -16.35 0.97
CA ILE A 243 13.00 -15.25 -0.01
C ILE A 243 14.28 -15.33 -0.85
N ALA A 244 15.44 -15.54 -0.23
CA ALA A 244 16.71 -15.71 -0.94
C ALA A 244 16.73 -16.97 -1.80
N ARG A 245 16.19 -18.09 -1.29
CA ARG A 245 16.04 -19.33 -2.08
C ARG A 245 15.18 -19.10 -3.32
N MET A 246 14.06 -18.39 -3.20
CA MET A 246 13.22 -18.07 -4.34
C MET A 246 13.96 -17.19 -5.36
N HIS A 247 14.73 -16.22 -4.89
CA HIS A 247 15.47 -15.30 -5.75
C HIS A 247 16.61 -15.99 -6.52
N TYR A 248 17.43 -16.80 -5.84
CA TYR A 248 18.65 -17.34 -6.44
C TYR A 248 18.49 -18.74 -7.06
N LYS A 249 17.47 -19.51 -6.65
CA LYS A 249 17.39 -20.95 -7.01
C LYS A 249 16.05 -21.37 -7.64
N ALA A 250 14.99 -20.56 -7.55
CA ALA A 250 13.69 -20.95 -8.06
C ALA A 250 13.36 -20.28 -9.40
N THR A 251 12.63 -21.00 -10.26
CA THR A 251 11.98 -20.41 -11.42
C THR A 251 10.69 -19.75 -10.96
N ILE A 252 10.58 -18.44 -11.14
CA ILE A 252 9.36 -17.66 -10.80
C ILE A 252 8.33 -17.89 -11.91
N LYS A 253 7.27 -18.61 -11.58
CA LYS A 253 6.21 -19.02 -12.51
C LYS A 253 5.05 -18.04 -12.60
N HIS A 254 4.90 -17.14 -11.61
CA HIS A 254 3.82 -16.18 -11.52
C HIS A 254 4.34 -14.75 -11.75
N GLN A 255 3.43 -13.89 -12.13
CA GLN A 255 3.64 -12.44 -12.23
C GLN A 255 2.41 -11.71 -11.71
N LEU A 256 2.57 -10.44 -11.34
CA LEU A 256 1.47 -9.57 -10.97
C LEU A 256 0.90 -8.92 -12.22
N GLU A 257 -0.40 -9.07 -12.43
CA GLU A 257 -1.12 -8.42 -13.53
C GLU A 257 -2.27 -7.58 -12.99
N ILE A 258 -2.59 -6.50 -13.71
CA ILE A 258 -3.73 -5.63 -13.41
C ILE A 258 -4.73 -5.77 -14.54
N HIS A 259 -5.98 -6.05 -14.18
CA HIS A 259 -7.07 -6.21 -15.12
C HIS A 259 -8.33 -5.50 -14.64
N GLU A 260 -9.17 -5.07 -15.58
CA GLU A 260 -10.57 -4.78 -15.27
C GLU A 260 -11.38 -6.06 -15.45
N ILE A 261 -12.28 -6.32 -14.51
CA ILE A 261 -13.19 -7.47 -14.57
C ILE A 261 -14.63 -7.02 -14.30
N LYS A 262 -15.58 -7.81 -14.80
CA LYS A 262 -16.99 -7.65 -14.49
C LYS A 262 -17.53 -8.92 -13.85
N THR A 263 -18.13 -8.78 -12.65
CA THR A 263 -18.81 -9.87 -11.94
C THR A 263 -19.85 -9.31 -10.95
N LYS A 264 -20.91 -10.07 -10.71
CA LYS A 264 -21.89 -9.79 -9.67
C LYS A 264 -21.58 -10.50 -8.35
N GLU A 265 -20.67 -11.44 -8.40
CA GLU A 265 -20.28 -12.23 -7.23
C GLU A 265 -19.24 -11.48 -6.39
N LYS A 266 -19.26 -11.70 -5.08
CA LYS A 266 -18.37 -11.02 -4.15
C LYS A 266 -16.98 -11.62 -4.22
N ILE A 267 -15.98 -10.79 -4.54
CA ILE A 267 -14.56 -11.16 -4.57
C ILE A 267 -13.85 -10.77 -3.28
N TYR A 268 -12.72 -11.45 -2.97
CA TYR A 268 -11.88 -11.14 -1.80
C TYR A 268 -10.40 -11.48 -2.05
N SER A 269 -9.50 -10.73 -1.42
CA SER A 269 -8.05 -10.97 -1.53
C SER A 269 -7.65 -12.33 -0.96
N GLY A 270 -6.87 -13.08 -1.72
CA GLY A 270 -6.48 -14.46 -1.43
C GLY A 270 -7.41 -15.49 -2.04
N GLN A 271 -8.45 -15.09 -2.76
CA GLN A 271 -9.31 -16.00 -3.52
C GLN A 271 -8.53 -16.58 -4.69
N ARG A 272 -8.63 -17.90 -4.89
CA ARG A 272 -7.93 -18.60 -5.98
C ARG A 272 -8.59 -18.33 -7.31
N LEU A 273 -7.76 -18.34 -8.35
CA LEU A 273 -8.17 -18.31 -9.74
C LEU A 273 -7.96 -19.71 -10.33
N LEU A 274 -9.02 -20.26 -10.87
CA LEU A 274 -9.08 -21.61 -11.41
C LEU A 274 -9.27 -21.57 -12.92
N LYS A 275 -8.67 -22.51 -13.63
CA LYS A 275 -8.92 -22.75 -15.03
C LYS A 275 -10.30 -23.43 -15.18
N GLU A 276 -11.12 -22.97 -16.12
CA GLU A 276 -12.46 -23.52 -16.36
C GLU A 276 -12.43 -25.01 -16.72
N SER A 277 -11.49 -25.41 -17.57
CA SER A 277 -11.49 -26.73 -18.21
C SER A 277 -11.27 -27.90 -17.24
N ASP A 278 -10.51 -27.70 -16.14
CA ASP A 278 -10.09 -28.77 -15.24
C ASP A 278 -10.02 -28.37 -13.75
N GLY A 279 -10.36 -27.12 -13.44
CA GLY A 279 -10.29 -26.60 -12.07
C GLY A 279 -8.86 -26.41 -11.50
N THR A 280 -7.83 -26.46 -12.36
CA THR A 280 -6.45 -26.26 -11.93
C THR A 280 -6.26 -24.83 -11.45
N GLU A 281 -5.57 -24.65 -10.31
CA GLU A 281 -5.21 -23.32 -9.78
C GLU A 281 -4.18 -22.67 -10.71
N VAL A 282 -4.51 -21.46 -11.20
CA VAL A 282 -3.66 -20.65 -12.09
C VAL A 282 -3.17 -19.37 -11.45
N GLY A 283 -3.76 -18.96 -10.33
CA GLY A 283 -3.39 -17.73 -9.64
C GLY A 283 -4.19 -17.45 -8.39
N ASP A 284 -4.02 -16.22 -7.88
CA ASP A 284 -4.76 -15.70 -6.73
C ASP A 284 -5.10 -14.21 -6.95
N LEU A 285 -6.25 -13.78 -6.45
CA LEU A 285 -6.60 -12.37 -6.30
C LEU A 285 -5.76 -11.76 -5.18
N VAL A 286 -4.95 -10.79 -5.50
CA VAL A 286 -4.06 -10.11 -4.52
C VAL A 286 -4.74 -8.91 -3.89
N ASP A 287 -5.29 -8.03 -4.74
CA ASP A 287 -5.90 -6.77 -4.34
C ASP A 287 -6.97 -6.39 -5.36
N PHE A 288 -7.93 -5.55 -4.99
CA PHE A 288 -8.94 -5.06 -5.92
C PHE A 288 -9.52 -3.72 -5.48
N SER A 289 -10.07 -2.97 -6.43
CA SER A 289 -10.81 -1.74 -6.19
C SER A 289 -12.12 -1.73 -6.95
N ILE A 290 -13.13 -1.09 -6.36
CA ILE A 290 -14.47 -0.97 -6.94
C ILE A 290 -14.44 0.16 -7.98
N LEU A 291 -14.85 -0.14 -9.20
CA LEU A 291 -15.01 0.84 -10.27
C LEU A 291 -16.46 1.29 -10.42
N ASP A 292 -17.40 0.37 -10.25
CA ASP A 292 -18.85 0.60 -10.15
C ASP A 292 -19.54 -0.62 -9.50
N ASN A 293 -20.84 -0.79 -9.68
CA ASN A 293 -21.61 -1.85 -9.04
C ASN A 293 -21.19 -3.28 -9.43
N GLU A 294 -20.61 -3.48 -10.62
CA GLU A 294 -20.27 -4.80 -11.15
C GLU A 294 -18.84 -4.87 -11.70
N ARG A 295 -18.15 -3.73 -11.85
CA ARG A 295 -16.78 -3.70 -12.37
C ARG A 295 -15.76 -3.43 -11.27
N TYR A 296 -14.66 -4.14 -11.37
CA TYR A 296 -13.54 -4.06 -10.44
C TYR A 296 -12.22 -3.92 -11.19
N LEU A 297 -11.32 -3.10 -10.67
CA LEU A 297 -9.90 -3.17 -11.02
C LEU A 297 -9.26 -4.19 -10.09
N VAL A 298 -8.61 -5.20 -10.63
CA VAL A 298 -8.03 -6.30 -9.85
C VAL A 298 -6.53 -6.42 -10.11
N ALA A 299 -5.78 -6.71 -9.05
CA ALA A 299 -4.40 -7.18 -9.11
C ALA A 299 -4.39 -8.67 -8.84
N ILE A 300 -3.93 -9.46 -9.78
CA ILE A 300 -3.86 -10.92 -9.70
C ILE A 300 -2.42 -11.42 -9.78
N SER A 301 -2.09 -12.42 -8.97
CA SER A 301 -0.86 -13.19 -9.11
C SER A 301 -1.18 -14.39 -9.99
N ILE A 302 -0.77 -14.39 -11.25
CA ILE A 302 -1.17 -15.40 -12.23
C ILE A 302 0.04 -16.09 -12.88
N LEU A 303 -0.13 -17.31 -13.40
CA LEU A 303 0.89 -18.03 -14.16
C LEU A 303 1.30 -17.25 -15.39
N LYS A 304 2.61 -17.11 -15.61
CA LYS A 304 3.18 -16.40 -16.77
C LYS A 304 2.68 -17.00 -18.09
N GLY A 305 2.11 -16.14 -18.94
CA GLY A 305 1.59 -16.51 -20.25
C GLY A 305 0.22 -17.18 -20.21
N PHE A 306 -0.47 -17.19 -19.07
CA PHE A 306 -1.86 -17.59 -18.99
C PHE A 306 -2.76 -16.46 -19.50
N ASN A 307 -3.65 -16.74 -20.43
CA ASN A 307 -4.50 -15.76 -21.13
C ASN A 307 -5.93 -16.26 -21.40
N GLU A 308 -6.35 -17.29 -20.66
CA GLU A 308 -7.71 -17.82 -20.75
C GLU A 308 -8.59 -17.12 -19.68
N PRO A 309 -9.94 -17.13 -19.83
CA PRO A 309 -10.84 -16.75 -18.77
C PRO A 309 -10.64 -17.58 -17.50
N VAL A 310 -10.91 -17.00 -16.35
CA VAL A 310 -10.75 -17.65 -15.04
C VAL A 310 -12.07 -17.79 -14.32
N LEU A 311 -12.15 -18.79 -13.47
CA LEU A 311 -13.20 -18.93 -12.48
C LEU A 311 -12.61 -18.59 -11.11
N PHE A 312 -13.25 -17.69 -10.36
CA PHE A 312 -12.88 -17.48 -8.96
C PHE A 312 -13.38 -18.65 -8.12
N ASP A 313 -12.54 -19.17 -7.24
CA ASP A 313 -12.90 -20.31 -6.38
C ASP A 313 -14.17 -20.02 -5.59
N GLY A 314 -15.16 -20.92 -5.69
CA GLY A 314 -16.49 -20.77 -5.11
C GLY A 314 -17.48 -19.97 -5.96
N HIS A 315 -17.08 -19.45 -7.12
CA HIS A 315 -17.96 -18.74 -8.06
C HIS A 315 -18.45 -19.66 -9.18
N HIS A 316 -19.52 -19.22 -9.84
CA HIS A 316 -20.13 -19.92 -11.00
C HIS A 316 -19.99 -19.14 -12.29
N GLU A 317 -19.56 -17.88 -12.22
CA GLU A 317 -19.43 -16.98 -13.35
C GLU A 317 -17.97 -16.96 -13.85
N LEU A 318 -17.81 -17.13 -15.15
CA LEU A 318 -16.52 -17.01 -15.83
C LEU A 318 -16.14 -15.54 -15.97
N VAL A 319 -14.90 -15.22 -15.62
CA VAL A 319 -14.39 -13.84 -15.62
C VAL A 319 -13.33 -13.72 -16.72
N HIS A 320 -13.55 -12.77 -17.62
CA HIS A 320 -12.55 -12.36 -18.62
C HIS A 320 -11.61 -11.33 -18.00
N LEU A 321 -10.32 -11.50 -18.27
CA LEU A 321 -9.25 -10.59 -17.86
C LEU A 321 -9.02 -9.59 -19.01
N GLU A 322 -9.42 -8.31 -18.81
CA GLU A 322 -9.30 -7.23 -19.81
C GLU A 322 -8.15 -6.27 -19.46
#